data_6d2fe9fbf2d8355461ba2acfc794920e
#
_entry.id   6d2fe9fbf2d8355461ba2acfc794920e
#
_cell.length_a   1.000
_cell.length_b   1.000
_cell.length_c   1.000
_cell.angle_alpha   90.00
_cell.angle_beta   90.00
_cell.angle_gamma   90.00
#
_symmetry.space_group_name_H-M   'P 1'
#
loop_
_entity.id
_entity.type
_entity.pdbx_description
1 polymer ?
#
loop_
_entity_poly.entity_id
_entity_poly.type
_entity_poly.pdbx_seq_one_letter_code
_entity_poly.pdbx_strand_id
1 'polypeptide(L)'
;DLQTNMGVGALVKGEQIALFKLANGDVFAIGNFDPFSEANVLSRGIVGDLKGHKVVASPIYKHHYKLESGECLEDETVKVPAYQVVVKEGAVFVDVA
;
A
#
# COMPACT_ATOMS: atom_id res chain seq x y z
N ASP A 1 7.96 -3.25 -13.09
CA ASP A 1 9.09 -3.27 -12.18
C ASP A 1 8.89 -2.30 -11.04
N LEU A 2 9.01 -2.82 -9.81
CA LEU A 2 8.86 -2.02 -8.61
C LEU A 2 10.19 -1.34 -8.26
N GLN A 3 10.14 -0.04 -8.07
CA GLN A 3 11.28 0.70 -7.54
C GLN A 3 11.15 0.77 -6.01
N THR A 4 12.31 0.69 -5.33
CA THR A 4 12.34 0.72 -3.87
C THR A 4 11.70 1.99 -3.32
N ASN A 5 10.81 1.82 -2.33
CA ASN A 5 10.08 2.88 -1.63
C ASN A 5 9.20 3.73 -2.53
N MET A 6 8.83 3.19 -3.70
CA MET A 6 7.88 3.86 -4.58
C MET A 6 6.68 2.95 -4.83
N GLY A 7 5.50 3.56 -4.92
CA GLY A 7 4.28 2.83 -5.17
C GLY A 7 3.98 2.70 -6.64
N VAL A 8 3.31 1.60 -7.00
CA VAL A 8 2.80 1.37 -8.34
C VAL A 8 1.35 0.97 -8.22
N GLY A 9 0.47 1.64 -8.96
CA GLY A 9 -0.93 1.27 -9.03
C GLY A 9 -1.13 0.12 -10.02
N ALA A 10 -1.98 -0.82 -9.65
CA ALA A 10 -2.30 -1.96 -10.51
C ALA A 10 -3.77 -2.30 -10.37
N LEU A 11 -4.34 -2.81 -11.45
CA LEU A 11 -5.70 -3.33 -11.44
C LEU A 11 -5.62 -4.85 -11.48
N VAL A 12 -6.09 -5.50 -10.41
CA VAL A 12 -6.03 -6.95 -10.29
C VAL A 12 -7.43 -7.47 -9.98
N LYS A 13 -8.00 -8.25 -10.89
CA LYS A 13 -9.37 -8.80 -10.76
C LYS A 13 -10.40 -7.72 -10.41
N GLY A 14 -10.27 -6.56 -11.03
CA GLY A 14 -11.20 -5.44 -10.80
C GLY A 14 -10.88 -4.59 -9.58
N GLU A 15 -9.86 -4.95 -8.80
CA GLU A 15 -9.47 -4.19 -7.61
C GLU A 15 -8.31 -3.25 -7.91
N GLN A 16 -8.44 -2.00 -7.48
CA GLN A 16 -7.36 -1.02 -7.57
C GLN A 16 -6.40 -1.26 -6.40
N ILE A 17 -5.17 -1.62 -6.72
CA ILE A 17 -4.18 -2.03 -5.71
C ILE A 17 -2.94 -1.15 -5.82
N ALA A 18 -2.39 -0.77 -4.67
CA ALA A 18 -1.11 -0.08 -4.58
C ALA A 18 -0.06 -1.09 -4.12
N LEU A 19 1.02 -1.22 -4.89
CA LEU A 19 2.13 -2.11 -4.59
C LEU A 19 3.33 -1.29 -4.16
N PHE A 20 4.01 -1.74 -3.10
CA PHE A 20 5.21 -1.07 -2.58
C PHE A 20 6.29 -2.08 -2.31
N LYS A 21 7.52 -1.76 -2.75
CA LYS A 21 8.70 -2.56 -2.46
C LYS A 21 9.61 -1.76 -1.53
N LEU A 22 9.99 -2.34 -0.40
CA LEU A 22 10.84 -1.68 0.58
C LEU A 22 12.32 -2.00 0.32
N ALA A 23 13.20 -1.22 0.96
CA ALA A 23 14.64 -1.35 0.77
C ALA A 23 15.16 -2.75 1.17
N ASN A 24 14.50 -3.42 2.12
CA ASN A 24 14.89 -4.78 2.53
C ASN A 24 14.39 -5.87 1.59
N GLY A 25 13.67 -5.51 0.53
CA GLY A 25 13.12 -6.46 -0.44
C GLY A 25 11.67 -6.87 -0.19
N ASP A 26 11.09 -6.49 0.95
CA ASP A 26 9.68 -6.81 1.23
C ASP A 26 8.77 -6.06 0.26
N VAL A 27 7.69 -6.73 -0.15
CA VAL A 27 6.68 -6.16 -1.04
C VAL A 27 5.34 -6.22 -0.34
N PHE A 28 4.63 -5.10 -0.36
CA PHE A 28 3.30 -5.00 0.24
C PHE A 28 2.29 -4.55 -0.79
N ALA A 29 1.05 -5.00 -0.62
CA ALA A 29 -0.08 -4.62 -1.47
C ALA A 29 -1.25 -4.20 -0.60
N ILE A 30 -1.75 -2.99 -0.81
CA ILE A 30 -2.93 -2.48 -0.12
C ILE A 30 -3.88 -1.89 -1.15
N GLY A 31 -5.13 -1.66 -0.75
CA GLY A 31 -6.07 -0.96 -1.63
C GLY A 31 -5.53 0.41 -1.98
N ASN A 32 -5.70 0.81 -3.23
CA ASN A 32 -5.20 2.10 -3.71
C ASN A 32 -6.14 3.26 -3.38
N PHE A 33 -7.36 2.96 -3.00
CA PHE A 33 -8.39 3.95 -2.72
C PHE A 33 -8.20 4.55 -1.33
N ASP A 34 -7.96 5.88 -1.29
CA ASP A 34 -7.87 6.62 -0.03
C ASP A 34 -9.27 7.05 0.40
N PRO A 35 -9.81 6.51 1.52
CA PRO A 35 -11.17 6.84 1.93
C PRO A 35 -11.41 8.31 2.26
N PHE A 36 -10.36 9.02 2.70
CA PHE A 36 -10.50 10.43 3.06
C PHE A 36 -10.59 11.34 1.84
N SER A 37 -9.80 11.07 0.80
CA SER A 37 -9.83 11.86 -0.43
C SER A 37 -10.78 11.29 -1.47
N GLU A 38 -11.25 10.06 -1.26
CA GLU A 38 -12.10 9.31 -2.19
C GLU A 38 -11.48 9.20 -3.58
N ALA A 39 -10.18 8.93 -3.61
CA ALA A 39 -9.43 8.81 -4.86
C ALA A 39 -8.44 7.65 -4.79
N ASN A 40 -8.11 7.05 -5.92
CA ASN A 40 -7.14 5.96 -6.03
C ASN A 40 -5.72 6.55 -6.10
N VAL A 41 -5.18 6.98 -4.96
CA VAL A 41 -3.94 7.75 -4.92
C VAL A 41 -2.88 7.20 -3.98
N LEU A 42 -3.15 6.12 -3.23
CA LEU A 42 -2.18 5.64 -2.25
C LEU A 42 -0.87 5.19 -2.89
N SER A 43 -0.90 4.70 -4.13
CA SER A 43 0.32 4.36 -4.86
C SER A 43 1.24 5.56 -5.11
N ARG A 44 0.71 6.77 -5.01
CA ARG A 44 1.47 8.01 -5.17
C ARG A 44 1.95 8.59 -3.84
N GLY A 45 1.66 7.90 -2.73
CA GLY A 45 2.04 8.35 -1.42
C GLY A 45 3.51 8.15 -1.13
N ILE A 46 3.93 8.66 0.03
CA ILE A 46 5.31 8.60 0.47
C ILE A 46 5.44 7.47 1.49
N VAL A 47 6.34 6.53 1.20
CA VAL A 47 6.63 5.41 2.10
C VAL A 47 7.57 5.87 3.20
N GLY A 48 7.33 5.44 4.42
CA GLY A 48 8.18 5.78 5.55
C GLY A 48 7.97 4.84 6.73
N ASP A 49 8.62 5.18 7.82
CA ASP A 49 8.47 4.51 9.12
C ASP A 49 7.83 5.47 10.09
N LEU A 50 6.82 4.99 10.81
CA LEU A 50 6.16 5.79 11.83
C LEU A 50 5.75 4.87 12.97
N LYS A 51 6.19 5.22 14.19
CA LYS A 51 5.87 4.45 15.40
C LYS A 51 6.21 2.97 15.27
N GLY A 52 7.31 2.66 14.59
CA GLY A 52 7.76 1.28 14.38
C GLY A 52 7.06 0.52 13.27
N HIS A 53 6.22 1.19 12.49
CA HIS A 53 5.49 0.56 11.39
C HIS A 53 5.94 1.11 10.05
N LYS A 54 5.96 0.24 9.04
CA LYS A 54 6.12 0.67 7.66
C LYS A 54 4.78 1.20 7.18
N VAL A 55 4.78 2.43 6.71
CA VAL A 55 3.54 3.14 6.33
C VAL A 55 3.69 3.82 4.98
N VAL A 56 2.53 4.16 4.39
CA VAL A 56 2.46 5.10 3.28
C VAL A 56 1.60 6.27 3.70
N ALA A 57 2.08 7.48 3.43
CA ALA A 57 1.30 8.70 3.67
C ALA A 57 0.54 9.07 2.41
N SER A 58 -0.77 9.27 2.54
CA SER A 58 -1.60 9.72 1.43
C SER A 58 -1.09 11.07 0.92
N PRO A 59 -1.02 11.27 -0.40
CA PRO A 59 -0.52 12.54 -0.94
C PRO A 59 -1.46 13.72 -0.75
N ILE A 60 -2.74 13.46 -0.43
CA ILE A 60 -3.75 14.51 -0.34
C ILE A 60 -3.92 15.00 1.08
N TYR A 61 -4.36 14.13 2.00
CA TYR A 61 -4.62 14.51 3.39
C TYR A 61 -3.55 14.05 4.37
N LYS A 62 -2.50 13.37 3.89
CA LYS A 62 -1.34 12.96 4.69
C LYS A 62 -1.66 11.95 5.78
N HIS A 63 -2.79 11.26 5.72
CA HIS A 63 -3.05 10.15 6.63
C HIS A 63 -2.10 9.00 6.34
N HIS A 64 -1.69 8.29 7.39
CA HIS A 64 -0.72 7.20 7.26
C HIS A 64 -1.42 5.86 7.38
N TYR A 65 -1.13 4.96 6.44
CA TYR A 65 -1.67 3.60 6.43
C TYR A 65 -0.54 2.60 6.61
N LYS A 66 -0.73 1.64 7.54
CA LYS A 66 0.23 0.55 7.70
C LYS A 66 0.24 -0.31 6.46
N LEU A 67 1.43 -0.59 5.91
CA LEU A 67 1.53 -1.42 4.71
C LEU A 67 1.17 -2.87 4.97
N GLU A 68 1.41 -3.37 6.18
CA GLU A 68 1.13 -4.77 6.52
C GLU A 68 -0.34 -5.07 6.76
N SER A 69 -1.13 -4.09 7.20
CA SER A 69 -2.53 -4.32 7.58
C SER A 69 -3.53 -3.40 6.91
N GLY A 70 -3.07 -2.28 6.36
CA GLY A 70 -3.95 -1.27 5.77
C GLY A 70 -4.61 -0.35 6.80
N GLU A 71 -4.28 -0.51 8.08
CA GLU A 71 -4.89 0.33 9.13
C GLU A 71 -4.36 1.75 9.10
N CYS A 72 -5.27 2.71 9.27
CA CYS A 72 -4.90 4.12 9.37
C CYS A 72 -4.41 4.43 10.79
N LEU A 73 -3.24 5.07 10.90
CA LEU A 73 -2.67 5.39 12.21
C LEU A 73 -3.39 6.54 12.91
N GLU A 74 -3.99 7.46 12.16
CA GLU A 74 -4.67 8.63 12.72
C GLU A 74 -6.14 8.36 13.05
N ASP A 75 -6.71 7.29 12.50
CA ASP A 75 -8.12 6.95 12.73
C ASP A 75 -8.28 5.44 12.72
N GLU A 76 -8.37 4.85 13.90
CA GLU A 76 -8.44 3.39 14.05
C GLU A 76 -9.73 2.77 13.51
N THR A 77 -10.72 3.60 13.18
CA THR A 77 -11.97 3.11 12.56
C THR A 77 -11.85 2.97 11.05
N VAL A 78 -10.74 3.45 10.47
CA VAL A 78 -10.53 3.47 9.02
C VAL A 78 -9.40 2.53 8.67
N LYS A 79 -9.61 1.73 7.64
CA LYS A 79 -8.53 0.94 7.06
C LYS A 79 -8.81 0.67 5.60
N VAL A 80 -7.76 0.39 4.84
CA VAL A 80 -7.88 -0.07 3.46
C VAL A 80 -7.55 -1.57 3.43
N PRO A 81 -8.01 -2.30 2.42
CA PRO A 81 -7.67 -3.72 2.32
C PRO A 81 -6.16 -3.92 2.22
N ALA A 82 -5.66 -4.97 2.86
CA ALA A 82 -4.28 -5.41 2.70
C ALA A 82 -4.31 -6.80 2.09
N TYR A 83 -3.44 -7.03 1.11
CA TYR A 83 -3.43 -8.27 0.33
C TYR A 83 -2.13 -9.01 0.57
N GLN A 84 -2.19 -10.33 0.52
CA GLN A 84 -0.99 -11.13 0.60
C GLN A 84 -0.22 -11.05 -0.72
N VAL A 85 1.10 -10.97 -0.61
CA VAL A 85 1.99 -10.89 -1.76
C VAL A 85 2.98 -12.04 -1.71
N VAL A 86 3.15 -12.69 -2.85
CA VAL A 86 4.17 -13.73 -3.03
C VAL A 86 5.11 -13.27 -4.13
N VAL A 87 6.41 -13.24 -3.82
CA VAL A 87 7.43 -12.95 -4.83
C VAL A 87 8.09 -14.27 -5.19
N LYS A 88 8.02 -14.65 -6.45
CA LYS A 88 8.52 -15.92 -6.92
C LYS A 88 9.20 -15.74 -8.26
N GLU A 89 10.47 -16.11 -8.33
CA GLU A 89 11.27 -16.01 -9.56
C GLU A 89 11.23 -14.63 -10.19
N GLY A 90 11.29 -13.60 -9.34
CA GLY A 90 11.26 -12.22 -9.79
C GLY A 90 9.88 -11.68 -10.14
N ALA A 91 8.84 -12.50 -10.09
CA ALA A 91 7.46 -12.07 -10.35
C ALA A 91 6.71 -11.83 -9.04
N VAL A 92 5.85 -10.83 -9.05
CA VAL A 92 5.03 -10.48 -7.89
C VAL A 92 3.60 -10.95 -8.13
N PHE A 93 3.09 -11.75 -7.20
CA PHE A 93 1.72 -12.24 -7.25
C PHE A 93 0.94 -11.70 -6.06
N VAL A 94 -0.24 -11.16 -6.32
CA VAL A 94 -1.10 -10.59 -5.29
C VAL A 94 -2.36 -11.44 -5.17
N ASP A 95 -2.66 -11.85 -3.95
CA ASP A 95 -3.86 -12.64 -3.67
C ASP A 95 -5.01 -11.70 -3.29
N VAL A 96 -5.98 -11.57 -4.17
CA VAL A 96 -7.16 -10.72 -3.97
C VAL A 96 -8.44 -11.52 -3.73
N ALA A 97 -8.28 -12.79 -3.38
CA ALA A 97 -9.42 -13.70 -3.19
C ALA A 97 -10.39 -13.24 -2.10
#